data_b06c63c94ef09e11bf9022bcd04bcac5
#
_entry.id   b06c63c94ef09e11bf9022bcd04bcac5
#
_cell.length_a   1.000
_cell.length_b   1.000
_cell.length_c   1.000
_cell.angle_alpha   90.00
_cell.angle_beta   90.00
_cell.angle_gamma   90.00
#
_symmetry.space_group_name_H-M   'P 1'
#
loop_
_entity.id
_entity.type
_entity.pdbx_description
1 polymer ?
#
loop_
_entity_poly.entity_id
_entity_poly.type
_entity_poly.pdbx_seq_one_letter_code
_entity_poly.pdbx_strand_id
1 'polypeptide(L)'
;VLAFQHFKSFSRRLKRFPCRIEYLSRARKASDVKKILEELAEGRIDILIGTHKLLSKEVKFKDLGLLIIDEEQKFGVSAKEKLKTIKANVDTLTLTATPIPRTLQFSLMGARDLSVINTPPPNRYPVQTELIGFDDDTIKDAIEFEISRGGQIFFVNNRVGNLPELEDKIRRLVPKARICVGHGQMDSEKLEEIILNFINYEYDILLATTIIESGIDIPNVNTIFINSAQNYGLSDLHQLRGRVGRTNKKAFCYLISPPLSTLPADSRRRLQAIENFSDLGSGIHIAMQDLDIRGAGNILGGEQSGFVSDLGYETYHRILDEAIHELKYNEFADLFEEEIQEEIRNFTTDCIFESDLELLFPVEYVENISERVDLYRRLDNTKEEDKLLALEKELEDRFGAIPEVTKELINVVRLRQIGMQLGIEKLTLKNKRLTAYFISNFESPYYQSPIFNKMLEYALANYNTCVFKEEKGKRMLVIEPINSVSKALEIFKGIG
;
A
#
# COMPACT_ATOMS: atom_id res chain seq x y z
N VAL A 1 20.08 -15.75 10.77
CA VAL A 1 18.77 -16.46 10.86
C VAL A 1 17.99 -16.31 9.56
N LEU A 2 17.55 -15.10 9.12
CA LEU A 2 16.67 -14.90 7.96
C LEU A 2 17.24 -15.50 6.66
N ALA A 3 18.51 -15.23 6.32
CA ALA A 3 19.15 -15.80 5.13
C ALA A 3 19.12 -17.34 5.13
N PHE A 4 19.27 -17.96 6.29
CA PHE A 4 19.17 -19.40 6.45
C PHE A 4 17.74 -19.92 6.31
N GLN A 5 16.75 -19.19 6.82
CA GLN A 5 15.34 -19.53 6.61
C GLN A 5 14.96 -19.48 5.12
N HIS A 6 15.39 -18.45 4.40
CA HIS A 6 15.23 -18.37 2.95
C HIS A 6 15.93 -19.53 2.24
N PHE A 7 17.17 -19.83 2.60
CA PHE A 7 17.90 -20.98 2.03
C PHE A 7 17.11 -22.28 2.21
N LYS A 8 16.62 -22.58 3.41
CA LYS A 8 15.79 -23.78 3.66
C LYS A 8 14.50 -23.76 2.83
N SER A 9 13.85 -22.61 2.73
CA SER A 9 12.59 -22.49 1.99
C SER A 9 12.79 -22.72 0.49
N PHE A 10 13.80 -22.06 -0.11
CA PHE A 10 14.11 -22.22 -1.52
C PHE A 10 14.58 -23.65 -1.82
N SER A 11 15.48 -24.22 -1.01
CA SER A 11 15.95 -25.60 -1.17
C SER A 11 14.81 -26.62 -1.13
N ARG A 12 13.80 -26.41 -0.25
CA ARG A 12 12.63 -27.27 -0.18
C ARG A 12 11.73 -27.13 -1.41
N ARG A 13 11.46 -25.89 -1.85
CA ARG A 13 10.56 -25.61 -2.98
C ARG A 13 11.15 -26.03 -4.31
N LEU A 14 12.46 -25.83 -4.50
CA LEU A 14 13.17 -26.10 -5.75
C LEU A 14 13.84 -27.47 -5.76
N LYS A 15 13.55 -28.36 -4.80
CA LYS A 15 14.16 -29.70 -4.69
C LYS A 15 14.04 -30.55 -5.97
N ARG A 16 13.01 -30.30 -6.79
CA ARG A 16 12.75 -31.04 -8.06
C ARG A 16 13.47 -30.43 -9.27
N PHE A 17 14.13 -29.30 -9.12
CA PHE A 17 14.83 -28.61 -10.18
C PHE A 17 16.35 -28.77 -10.01
N PRO A 18 17.12 -28.89 -11.10
CA PRO A 18 18.57 -29.01 -11.06
C PRO A 18 19.24 -27.63 -10.79
N CYS A 19 18.85 -26.97 -9.69
CA CYS A 19 19.43 -25.70 -9.31
C CYS A 19 20.21 -25.82 -8.00
N ARG A 20 21.38 -25.19 -7.98
CA ARG A 20 22.25 -25.13 -6.82
C ARG A 20 22.01 -23.83 -6.05
N ILE A 21 21.59 -23.96 -4.79
CA ILE A 21 21.27 -22.86 -3.90
C ILE A 21 22.30 -22.82 -2.78
N GLU A 22 22.85 -21.65 -2.51
CA GLU A 22 23.78 -21.42 -1.41
C GLU A 22 23.43 -20.16 -0.63
N TYR A 23 23.98 -20.01 0.57
CA TYR A 23 23.79 -18.80 1.37
C TYR A 23 25.10 -18.32 2.00
N LEU A 24 25.24 -17.00 2.14
CA LEU A 24 26.33 -16.34 2.82
C LEU A 24 25.84 -15.65 4.08
N SER A 25 26.37 -16.07 5.24
CA SER A 25 26.13 -15.42 6.53
C SER A 25 27.41 -15.31 7.34
N ARG A 26 27.37 -14.55 8.43
CA ARG A 26 28.52 -14.47 9.36
C ARG A 26 28.77 -15.79 10.10
N ALA A 27 27.76 -16.61 10.28
CA ALA A 27 27.84 -17.89 10.99
C ALA A 27 28.48 -19.03 10.16
N ARG A 28 28.78 -18.82 8.85
CA ARG A 28 29.48 -19.82 8.05
C ARG A 28 31.00 -19.76 8.24
N LYS A 29 31.62 -20.93 8.28
CA LYS A 29 33.09 -21.06 8.38
C LYS A 29 33.78 -20.40 7.20
N ALA A 30 34.94 -19.80 7.43
CA ALA A 30 35.68 -19.07 6.38
C ALA A 30 36.05 -19.97 5.18
N SER A 31 36.38 -21.25 5.43
CA SER A 31 36.64 -22.24 4.38
C SER A 31 35.47 -22.42 3.41
N ASP A 32 34.25 -22.53 3.97
CA ASP A 32 33.03 -22.73 3.17
C ASP A 32 32.68 -21.49 2.37
N VAL A 33 32.85 -20.30 2.98
CA VAL A 33 32.66 -19.02 2.31
C VAL A 33 33.57 -18.89 1.10
N LYS A 34 34.88 -19.23 1.24
CA LYS A 34 35.83 -19.17 0.14
C LYS A 34 35.42 -20.09 -1.02
N LYS A 35 35.04 -21.34 -0.72
CA LYS A 35 34.56 -22.29 -1.72
C LYS A 35 33.32 -21.79 -2.46
N ILE A 36 32.32 -21.22 -1.72
CA ILE A 36 31.12 -20.66 -2.31
C ILE A 36 31.48 -19.50 -3.26
N LEU A 37 32.39 -18.62 -2.89
CA LEU A 37 32.81 -17.49 -3.73
C LEU A 37 33.52 -17.93 -5.00
N GLU A 38 34.35 -18.96 -4.93
CA GLU A 38 35.00 -19.57 -6.11
C GLU A 38 33.99 -20.20 -7.06
N GLU A 39 33.07 -21.00 -6.54
CA GLU A 39 32.01 -21.65 -7.31
C GLU A 39 31.00 -20.65 -7.91
N LEU A 40 30.76 -19.52 -7.23
CA LEU A 40 29.93 -18.42 -7.73
C LEU A 40 30.57 -17.74 -8.94
N ALA A 41 31.88 -17.44 -8.83
CA ALA A 41 32.64 -16.81 -9.90
C ALA A 41 32.74 -17.70 -11.15
N GLU A 42 32.73 -19.02 -10.98
CA GLU A 42 32.68 -20.00 -12.06
C GLU A 42 31.27 -20.20 -12.65
N GLY A 43 30.21 -19.68 -11.98
CA GLY A 43 28.83 -19.83 -12.42
C GLY A 43 28.20 -21.18 -12.09
N ARG A 44 28.69 -21.85 -11.03
CA ARG A 44 28.16 -23.14 -10.54
C ARG A 44 27.05 -22.99 -9.49
N ILE A 45 26.71 -21.75 -9.10
CA ILE A 45 25.66 -21.45 -8.15
C ILE A 45 24.57 -20.66 -8.89
N ASP A 46 23.35 -21.17 -8.85
CA ASP A 46 22.19 -20.56 -9.53
C ASP A 46 21.50 -19.52 -8.64
N ILE A 47 21.42 -19.76 -7.32
CA ILE A 47 20.79 -18.87 -6.37
C ILE A 47 21.70 -18.67 -5.17
N LEU A 48 22.08 -17.42 -4.93
CA LEU A 48 22.85 -17.04 -3.75
C LEU A 48 22.03 -16.14 -2.83
N ILE A 49 21.84 -16.56 -1.58
CA ILE A 49 21.09 -15.84 -0.57
C ILE A 49 22.04 -15.26 0.48
N GLY A 50 21.84 -14.01 0.88
CA GLY A 50 22.71 -13.44 1.92
C GLY A 50 22.24 -12.09 2.43
N THR A 51 23.04 -11.53 3.33
CA THR A 51 22.85 -10.19 3.89
C THR A 51 23.74 -9.18 3.15
N HIS A 52 23.98 -8.02 3.75
CA HIS A 52 24.93 -7.01 3.24
C HIS A 52 26.31 -7.58 2.82
N LYS A 53 26.66 -8.79 3.25
CA LYS A 53 27.89 -9.47 2.85
C LYS A 53 27.95 -9.71 1.34
N LEU A 54 26.80 -9.84 0.67
CA LEU A 54 26.71 -9.96 -0.79
C LEU A 54 27.19 -8.70 -1.53
N LEU A 55 27.25 -7.55 -0.86
CA LEU A 55 27.73 -6.29 -1.42
C LEU A 55 29.24 -6.07 -1.21
N SER A 56 29.98 -7.09 -0.73
CA SER A 56 31.41 -7.00 -0.57
C SER A 56 32.10 -7.14 -1.93
N LYS A 57 33.31 -6.55 -2.07
CA LYS A 57 34.12 -6.61 -3.30
C LYS A 57 34.59 -8.03 -3.66
N GLU A 58 34.55 -8.96 -2.70
CA GLU A 58 34.93 -10.35 -2.87
C GLU A 58 33.86 -11.17 -3.62
N VAL A 59 32.61 -10.74 -3.60
CA VAL A 59 31.50 -11.41 -4.28
C VAL A 59 31.47 -10.99 -5.74
N LYS A 60 31.80 -11.94 -6.62
CA LYS A 60 31.80 -11.74 -8.06
C LYS A 60 30.82 -12.71 -8.70
N PHE A 61 29.80 -12.17 -9.33
CA PHE A 61 28.88 -12.96 -10.12
C PHE A 61 29.42 -13.13 -11.54
N LYS A 62 29.29 -14.33 -12.10
CA LYS A 62 29.69 -14.59 -13.49
C LYS A 62 28.69 -13.93 -14.44
N ASP A 63 27.39 -14.14 -14.18
CA ASP A 63 26.30 -13.59 -14.95
C ASP A 63 25.06 -13.47 -14.03
N LEU A 64 24.75 -12.26 -13.59
CA LEU A 64 23.65 -11.98 -12.68
C LEU A 64 22.46 -11.45 -13.48
N GLY A 65 21.40 -12.26 -13.62
CA GLY A 65 20.18 -11.89 -14.34
C GLY A 65 19.12 -11.26 -13.46
N LEU A 66 19.01 -11.66 -12.18
CA LEU A 66 17.98 -11.14 -11.28
C LEU A 66 18.52 -10.82 -9.89
N LEU A 67 18.22 -9.64 -9.40
CA LEU A 67 18.51 -9.21 -8.04
C LEU A 67 17.20 -9.02 -7.25
N ILE A 68 17.02 -9.76 -6.17
CA ILE A 68 15.88 -9.61 -5.27
C ILE A 68 16.34 -8.96 -3.97
N ILE A 69 15.70 -7.86 -3.59
CA ILE A 69 16.00 -7.08 -2.38
C ILE A 69 14.78 -7.09 -1.48
N ASP A 70 14.94 -7.69 -0.30
CA ASP A 70 13.90 -7.66 0.74
C ASP A 70 14.18 -6.52 1.70
N GLU A 71 13.11 -5.73 2.02
CA GLU A 71 13.15 -4.59 2.95
C GLU A 71 14.27 -3.57 2.63
N GLU A 72 14.27 -3.02 1.40
CA GLU A 72 15.29 -2.05 0.93
C GLU A 72 15.48 -0.85 1.89
N GLN A 73 14.46 -0.48 2.66
CA GLN A 73 14.52 0.59 3.64
C GLN A 73 15.49 0.32 4.80
N LYS A 74 15.79 -0.94 5.08
CA LYS A 74 16.78 -1.35 6.11
C LYS A 74 18.23 -1.14 5.68
N PHE A 75 18.47 -0.85 4.38
CA PHE A 75 19.82 -0.61 3.87
C PHE A 75 20.28 0.83 4.11
N GLY A 76 21.48 0.99 4.67
CA GLY A 76 22.10 2.30 4.82
C GLY A 76 22.57 2.89 3.47
N VAL A 77 22.93 4.18 3.47
CA VAL A 77 23.31 4.94 2.26
C VAL A 77 24.40 4.25 1.45
N SER A 78 25.48 3.81 2.10
CA SER A 78 26.60 3.12 1.43
C SER A 78 26.21 1.80 0.75
N ALA A 79 25.27 1.05 1.34
CA ALA A 79 24.75 -0.17 0.73
C ALA A 79 23.86 0.13 -0.47
N LYS A 80 23.04 1.17 -0.37
CA LYS A 80 22.19 1.63 -1.49
C LYS A 80 23.00 2.10 -2.69
N GLU A 81 24.11 2.80 -2.47
CA GLU A 81 25.01 3.21 -3.57
C GLU A 81 25.64 2.00 -4.27
N LYS A 82 26.08 0.98 -3.52
CA LYS A 82 26.59 -0.27 -4.13
C LYS A 82 25.49 -1.02 -4.89
N LEU A 83 24.27 -1.05 -4.35
CA LEU A 83 23.12 -1.65 -5.04
C LEU A 83 22.80 -0.95 -6.36
N LYS A 84 22.92 0.39 -6.43
CA LYS A 84 22.73 1.14 -7.69
C LYS A 84 23.69 0.66 -8.79
N THR A 85 24.96 0.40 -8.44
CA THR A 85 25.94 -0.09 -9.40
C THR A 85 25.60 -1.48 -9.93
N ILE A 86 25.07 -2.37 -9.07
CA ILE A 86 24.64 -3.72 -9.47
C ILE A 86 23.36 -3.65 -10.31
N LYS A 87 22.42 -2.77 -9.96
CA LYS A 87 21.12 -2.61 -10.62
C LYS A 87 21.22 -2.12 -12.07
N ALA A 88 22.31 -1.48 -12.46
CA ALA A 88 22.40 -0.78 -13.75
C ALA A 88 22.14 -1.69 -14.98
N ASN A 89 22.44 -2.99 -14.87
CA ASN A 89 22.27 -3.95 -15.96
C ASN A 89 21.60 -5.27 -15.52
N VAL A 90 20.83 -5.25 -14.44
CA VAL A 90 20.24 -6.45 -13.83
C VAL A 90 18.79 -6.18 -13.45
N ASP A 91 17.89 -7.07 -13.85
CA ASP A 91 16.49 -6.99 -13.43
C ASP A 91 16.40 -7.00 -11.90
N THR A 92 15.66 -6.06 -11.36
CA THR A 92 15.62 -5.89 -9.90
C THR A 92 14.20 -5.91 -9.38
N LEU A 93 13.93 -6.86 -8.47
CA LEU A 93 12.71 -6.94 -7.70
C LEU A 93 12.94 -6.47 -6.27
N THR A 94 12.24 -5.44 -5.84
CA THR A 94 12.28 -4.95 -4.46
C THR A 94 10.99 -5.32 -3.75
N LEU A 95 11.10 -5.95 -2.59
CA LEU A 95 9.96 -6.37 -1.76
C LEU A 95 9.93 -5.54 -0.48
N THR A 96 8.74 -5.15 -0.04
CA THR A 96 8.56 -4.50 1.25
C THR A 96 7.13 -4.71 1.77
N ALA A 97 6.98 -4.79 3.09
CA ALA A 97 5.68 -4.80 3.75
C ALA A 97 5.12 -3.38 3.91
N THR A 98 6.02 -2.41 4.08
CA THR A 98 5.69 -0.99 4.23
C THR A 98 6.68 -0.18 3.40
N PRO A 99 6.30 0.26 2.19
CA PRO A 99 7.19 1.07 1.38
C PRO A 99 7.57 2.36 2.12
N ILE A 100 8.84 2.78 1.97
CA ILE A 100 9.24 4.10 2.45
C ILE A 100 8.38 5.14 1.73
N PRO A 101 7.89 6.19 2.42
CA PRO A 101 7.09 7.23 1.79
C PRO A 101 7.68 7.74 0.47
N ARG A 102 8.98 7.97 0.42
CA ARG A 102 9.69 8.40 -0.79
C ARG A 102 9.66 7.35 -1.92
N THR A 103 9.90 6.06 -1.60
CA THR A 103 9.85 4.98 -2.62
C THR A 103 8.42 4.79 -3.14
N LEU A 104 7.43 4.85 -2.26
CA LEU A 104 6.03 4.82 -2.62
C LEU A 104 5.68 5.99 -3.55
N GLN A 105 6.12 7.20 -3.22
CA GLN A 105 5.92 8.39 -4.03
C GLN A 105 6.51 8.24 -5.44
N PHE A 106 7.74 7.76 -5.59
CA PHE A 106 8.33 7.49 -6.91
C PHE A 106 7.55 6.46 -7.72
N SER A 107 6.99 5.44 -7.07
CA SER A 107 6.17 4.44 -7.74
C SER A 107 4.81 4.99 -8.15
N LEU A 108 4.19 5.81 -7.33
CA LEU A 108 2.93 6.48 -7.64
C LEU A 108 3.08 7.50 -8.77
N MET A 109 4.28 8.07 -8.94
CA MET A 109 4.63 8.96 -10.05
C MET A 109 4.96 8.22 -11.36
N GLY A 110 4.84 6.89 -11.40
CA GLY A 110 5.22 6.10 -12.56
C GLY A 110 6.72 5.97 -12.82
N ALA A 111 7.57 6.50 -11.94
CA ALA A 111 9.02 6.38 -12.06
C ALA A 111 9.54 4.96 -11.71
N ARG A 112 8.69 4.10 -11.16
CA ARG A 112 8.94 2.67 -10.89
C ARG A 112 7.64 1.91 -10.95
N ASP A 113 7.66 0.74 -11.55
CA ASP A 113 6.52 -0.17 -11.52
C ASP A 113 6.19 -0.59 -10.09
N LEU A 114 4.92 -0.63 -9.78
CA LEU A 114 4.39 -1.02 -8.47
C LEU A 114 3.37 -2.15 -8.63
N SER A 115 3.61 -3.26 -7.97
CA SER A 115 2.63 -4.34 -7.82
C SER A 115 2.25 -4.50 -6.37
N VAL A 116 0.95 -4.51 -6.08
CA VAL A 116 0.41 -4.65 -4.72
C VAL A 116 -0.24 -6.02 -4.57
N ILE A 117 0.20 -6.79 -3.58
CA ILE A 117 -0.38 -8.08 -3.23
C ILE A 117 -1.48 -7.85 -2.19
N ASN A 118 -2.73 -7.76 -2.64
CA ASN A 118 -3.89 -7.49 -1.78
C ASN A 118 -4.56 -8.75 -1.24
N THR A 119 -4.42 -9.90 -1.93
CA THR A 119 -5.06 -11.15 -1.51
C THR A 119 -4.31 -11.76 -0.33
N PRO A 120 -4.91 -11.83 0.87
CA PRO A 120 -4.27 -12.46 2.01
C PRO A 120 -4.17 -13.98 1.83
N PRO A 121 -3.19 -14.66 2.48
CA PRO A 121 -3.15 -16.11 2.51
C PRO A 121 -4.42 -16.68 3.14
N PRO A 122 -4.91 -17.84 2.67
CA PRO A 122 -6.08 -18.48 3.25
C PRO A 122 -5.82 -18.84 4.72
N ASN A 123 -6.87 -18.86 5.53
CA ASN A 123 -6.85 -19.23 6.95
C ASN A 123 -5.99 -18.31 7.84
N ARG A 124 -5.89 -17.04 7.51
CA ARG A 124 -5.32 -16.01 8.39
C ARG A 124 -6.41 -15.10 8.92
N TYR A 125 -6.31 -14.79 10.23
CA TYR A 125 -7.16 -13.79 10.87
C TYR A 125 -6.40 -12.47 11.00
N PRO A 126 -7.09 -11.32 10.89
CA PRO A 126 -6.53 -10.04 11.29
C PRO A 126 -6.00 -10.09 12.72
N VAL A 127 -4.91 -9.37 12.98
CA VAL A 127 -4.36 -9.25 14.32
C VAL A 127 -5.20 -8.26 15.12
N GLN A 128 -5.86 -8.70 16.17
CA GLN A 128 -6.62 -7.83 17.05
C GLN A 128 -5.64 -6.87 17.73
N THR A 129 -5.78 -5.57 17.43
CA THR A 129 -4.87 -4.53 17.90
C THR A 129 -5.58 -3.67 18.92
N GLU A 130 -5.00 -3.52 20.10
CA GLU A 130 -5.59 -2.78 21.21
C GLU A 130 -4.58 -1.81 21.79
N LEU A 131 -5.02 -0.59 22.04
CA LEU A 131 -4.24 0.43 22.72
C LEU A 131 -4.56 0.39 24.21
N ILE A 132 -3.56 0.09 25.03
CA ILE A 132 -3.72 -0.06 26.47
C ILE A 132 -2.73 0.82 27.26
N GLY A 133 -3.06 1.16 28.49
CA GLY A 133 -2.09 1.63 29.47
C GLY A 133 -1.18 0.48 29.94
N PHE A 134 -0.16 0.80 30.73
CA PHE A 134 0.59 -0.26 31.41
C PHE A 134 -0.22 -0.75 32.63
N ASP A 135 -1.20 -1.61 32.35
CA ASP A 135 -2.08 -2.22 33.34
C ASP A 135 -1.64 -3.65 33.65
N ASP A 136 -1.31 -3.89 34.92
CA ASP A 136 -0.71 -5.16 35.37
C ASP A 136 -1.67 -6.32 35.21
N ASP A 137 -2.97 -6.11 35.43
CA ASP A 137 -3.99 -7.18 35.36
C ASP A 137 -4.23 -7.57 33.89
N THR A 138 -4.41 -6.60 32.99
CA THR A 138 -4.57 -6.84 31.54
C THR A 138 -3.36 -7.58 30.96
N ILE A 139 -2.14 -7.16 31.32
CA ILE A 139 -0.91 -7.80 30.84
C ILE A 139 -0.82 -9.24 31.35
N LYS A 140 -1.11 -9.47 32.62
CA LYS A 140 -1.10 -10.79 33.21
C LYS A 140 -2.10 -11.72 32.55
N ASP A 141 -3.36 -11.29 32.42
CA ASP A 141 -4.43 -12.10 31.83
C ASP A 141 -4.11 -12.48 30.39
N ALA A 142 -3.60 -11.55 29.59
CA ALA A 142 -3.22 -11.81 28.20
C ALA A 142 -2.04 -12.78 28.10
N ILE A 143 -1.05 -12.70 29.02
CA ILE A 143 0.09 -13.64 29.07
C ILE A 143 -0.41 -15.03 29.47
N GLU A 144 -1.19 -15.14 30.52
CA GLU A 144 -1.73 -16.41 31.01
C GLU A 144 -2.63 -17.07 29.97
N PHE A 145 -3.46 -16.30 29.27
CA PHE A 145 -4.29 -16.79 28.17
C PHE A 145 -3.42 -17.37 27.04
N GLU A 146 -2.36 -16.67 26.58
CA GLU A 146 -1.50 -17.16 25.51
C GLU A 146 -0.77 -18.45 25.93
N ILE A 147 -0.22 -18.51 27.13
CA ILE A 147 0.48 -19.67 27.64
C ILE A 147 -0.50 -20.87 27.79
N SER A 148 -1.74 -20.63 28.24
CA SER A 148 -2.75 -21.69 28.43
C SER A 148 -3.10 -22.41 27.14
N ARG A 149 -3.06 -21.71 25.99
CA ARG A 149 -3.31 -22.32 24.67
C ARG A 149 -2.02 -22.82 23.97
N GLY A 150 -0.89 -22.87 24.72
CA GLY A 150 0.39 -23.36 24.23
C GLY A 150 1.05 -22.41 23.21
N GLY A 151 0.73 -21.14 23.23
CA GLY A 151 1.36 -20.11 22.40
C GLY A 151 2.56 -19.47 23.08
N GLN A 152 3.25 -18.62 22.33
CA GLN A 152 4.41 -17.85 22.79
C GLN A 152 4.15 -16.35 22.60
N ILE A 153 4.94 -15.54 23.29
CA ILE A 153 4.72 -14.10 23.40
C ILE A 153 5.99 -13.33 23.04
N PHE A 154 5.85 -12.28 22.24
CA PHE A 154 6.85 -11.23 22.14
C PHE A 154 6.51 -10.08 23.07
N PHE A 155 7.49 -9.62 23.83
CA PHE A 155 7.41 -8.38 24.58
C PHE A 155 8.52 -7.43 24.11
N VAL A 156 8.14 -6.37 23.40
CA VAL A 156 9.07 -5.47 22.72
C VAL A 156 9.25 -4.20 23.50
N ASN A 157 10.49 -3.79 23.72
CA ASN A 157 10.85 -2.51 24.33
C ASN A 157 11.91 -1.80 23.49
N ASN A 158 11.82 -0.48 23.32
CA ASN A 158 12.73 0.26 22.43
C ASN A 158 14.11 0.57 23.05
N ARG A 159 14.30 0.36 24.34
CA ARG A 159 15.53 0.67 25.06
C ARG A 159 16.10 -0.51 25.81
N VAL A 160 17.37 -0.82 25.57
CA VAL A 160 18.06 -1.95 26.24
C VAL A 160 18.14 -1.72 27.76
N GLY A 161 18.43 -0.49 28.19
CA GLY A 161 18.60 -0.16 29.61
C GLY A 161 17.40 -0.46 30.51
N ASN A 162 16.19 -0.48 29.96
CA ASN A 162 14.97 -0.72 30.72
C ASN A 162 14.54 -2.21 30.71
N LEU A 163 15.25 -3.07 29.97
CA LEU A 163 14.88 -4.50 29.86
C LEU A 163 14.98 -5.24 31.21
N PRO A 164 16.00 -5.04 32.04
CA PRO A 164 16.08 -5.75 33.34
C PRO A 164 14.91 -5.43 34.28
N GLU A 165 14.55 -4.13 34.37
CA GLU A 165 13.43 -3.69 35.22
C GLU A 165 12.09 -4.26 34.69
N LEU A 166 11.92 -4.29 33.38
CA LEU A 166 10.72 -4.84 32.74
C LEU A 166 10.67 -6.37 32.90
N GLU A 167 11.80 -7.07 32.79
CA GLU A 167 11.89 -8.50 33.07
C GLU A 167 11.47 -8.83 34.49
N ASP A 168 12.00 -8.11 35.48
CA ASP A 168 11.66 -8.29 36.87
C ASP A 168 10.16 -8.02 37.14
N LYS A 169 9.59 -7.04 36.45
CA LYS A 169 8.17 -6.76 36.59
C LYS A 169 7.32 -7.89 36.00
N ILE A 170 7.63 -8.37 34.79
CA ILE A 170 6.88 -9.49 34.19
C ILE A 170 7.03 -10.75 34.99
N ARG A 171 8.22 -11.05 35.54
CA ARG A 171 8.43 -12.20 36.43
C ARG A 171 7.57 -12.17 37.69
N ARG A 172 7.33 -10.99 38.27
CA ARG A 172 6.43 -10.82 39.41
C ARG A 172 4.97 -11.02 39.02
N LEU A 173 4.56 -10.56 37.84
CA LEU A 173 3.19 -10.71 37.34
C LEU A 173 2.85 -12.18 37.02
N VAL A 174 3.78 -12.87 36.33
CA VAL A 174 3.59 -14.26 35.90
C VAL A 174 4.80 -15.11 36.27
N PRO A 175 4.91 -15.55 37.56
CA PRO A 175 6.11 -16.23 38.07
C PRO A 175 6.40 -17.59 37.41
N LYS A 176 5.39 -18.22 36.79
CA LYS A 176 5.51 -19.51 36.10
C LYS A 176 6.01 -19.40 34.66
N ALA A 177 6.02 -18.20 34.07
CA ALA A 177 6.43 -18.01 32.70
C ALA A 177 7.96 -18.08 32.53
N ARG A 178 8.42 -18.80 31.54
CA ARG A 178 9.84 -18.91 31.19
C ARG A 178 10.19 -17.76 30.28
N ILE A 179 11.02 -16.83 30.76
CA ILE A 179 11.37 -15.61 30.06
C ILE A 179 12.81 -15.66 29.58
N CYS A 180 13.06 -15.30 28.33
CA CYS A 180 14.40 -14.99 27.82
C CYS A 180 14.47 -13.55 27.31
N VAL A 181 15.69 -12.98 27.34
CA VAL A 181 15.96 -11.61 26.93
C VAL A 181 16.90 -11.62 25.73
N GLY A 182 16.58 -10.85 24.67
CA GLY A 182 17.40 -10.72 23.50
C GLY A 182 17.49 -9.28 23.01
N HIS A 183 18.69 -8.77 22.76
CA HIS A 183 18.88 -7.40 22.21
C HIS A 183 20.14 -7.31 21.33
N GLY A 184 20.19 -6.29 20.47
CA GLY A 184 21.23 -6.14 19.46
C GLY A 184 22.63 -5.82 19.97
N GLN A 185 22.80 -5.54 21.27
CA GLN A 185 24.12 -5.34 21.91
C GLN A 185 24.74 -6.66 22.43
N MET A 186 23.97 -7.76 22.38
CA MET A 186 24.51 -9.08 22.74
C MET A 186 25.42 -9.62 21.66
N ASP A 187 26.31 -10.54 22.05
CA ASP A 187 27.07 -11.33 21.12
C ASP A 187 26.14 -12.06 20.14
N SER A 188 26.51 -12.09 18.87
CA SER A 188 25.69 -12.66 17.80
C SER A 188 25.40 -14.15 17.98
N GLU A 189 26.38 -14.92 18.51
CA GLU A 189 26.20 -16.36 18.74
C GLU A 189 25.23 -16.61 19.90
N LYS A 190 25.37 -15.86 20.99
CA LYS A 190 24.49 -15.93 22.14
C LYS A 190 23.04 -15.52 21.79
N LEU A 191 22.88 -14.47 20.99
CA LEU A 191 21.57 -14.04 20.51
C LEU A 191 20.92 -15.12 19.63
N GLU A 192 21.70 -15.75 18.73
CA GLU A 192 21.20 -16.82 17.87
C GLU A 192 20.77 -18.04 18.69
N GLU A 193 21.52 -18.40 19.73
CA GLU A 193 21.17 -19.48 20.66
C GLU A 193 19.83 -19.17 21.39
N ILE A 194 19.66 -17.96 21.93
CA ILE A 194 18.42 -17.54 22.60
C ILE A 194 17.22 -17.64 21.64
N ILE A 195 17.37 -17.17 20.39
CA ILE A 195 16.30 -17.24 19.41
C ILE A 195 15.98 -18.70 19.05
N LEU A 196 16.99 -19.56 18.88
CA LEU A 196 16.78 -20.98 18.59
C LEU A 196 16.07 -21.69 19.74
N ASN A 197 16.46 -21.44 20.99
CA ASN A 197 15.85 -22.00 22.17
C ASN A 197 14.40 -21.51 22.32
N PHE A 198 14.11 -20.26 22.00
CA PHE A 198 12.74 -19.74 21.96
C PHE A 198 11.90 -20.43 20.87
N ILE A 199 12.45 -20.61 19.65
CA ILE A 199 11.78 -21.37 18.59
C ILE A 199 11.49 -22.82 18.98
N ASN A 200 12.36 -23.43 19.80
CA ASN A 200 12.22 -24.79 20.30
C ASN A 200 11.32 -24.91 21.54
N TYR A 201 10.58 -23.86 21.88
CA TYR A 201 9.63 -23.84 23.02
C TYR A 201 10.27 -23.96 24.42
N GLU A 202 11.55 -23.62 24.57
CA GLU A 202 12.18 -23.60 25.90
C GLU A 202 11.76 -22.37 26.71
N TYR A 203 11.25 -21.34 26.06
CA TYR A 203 10.77 -20.10 26.64
C TYR A 203 9.36 -19.76 26.16
N ASP A 204 8.56 -19.16 27.05
CA ASP A 204 7.20 -18.71 26.77
C ASP A 204 7.15 -17.26 26.30
N ILE A 205 8.07 -16.42 26.83
CA ILE A 205 8.16 -14.99 26.53
C ILE A 205 9.56 -14.65 26.05
N LEU A 206 9.67 -14.01 24.89
CA LEU A 206 10.88 -13.34 24.45
C LEU A 206 10.73 -11.84 24.68
N LEU A 207 11.46 -11.33 25.68
CA LEU A 207 11.60 -9.90 25.93
C LEU A 207 12.74 -9.37 25.07
N ALA A 208 12.44 -8.48 24.13
CA ALA A 208 13.42 -8.06 23.13
C ALA A 208 13.33 -6.59 22.77
N THR A 209 14.40 -6.08 22.16
CA THR A 209 14.36 -4.82 21.43
C THR A 209 13.86 -5.05 19.99
N THR A 210 14.05 -4.06 19.09
CA THR A 210 13.67 -4.11 17.69
C THR A 210 14.32 -5.24 16.85
N ILE A 211 15.11 -6.12 17.46
CA ILE A 211 15.70 -7.28 16.76
C ILE A 211 14.64 -8.19 16.11
N ILE A 212 13.41 -8.18 16.65
CA ILE A 212 12.27 -8.96 16.15
C ILE A 212 11.80 -8.42 14.78
N GLU A 213 12.01 -7.15 14.47
CA GLU A 213 11.68 -6.56 13.17
C GLU A 213 12.40 -7.23 11.99
N SER A 214 13.52 -7.91 12.23
CA SER A 214 14.42 -8.44 11.19
C SER A 214 13.91 -9.68 10.45
N GLY A 215 12.60 -9.88 10.32
CA GLY A 215 12.04 -10.91 9.44
C GLY A 215 12.01 -12.33 10.00
N ILE A 216 12.33 -12.52 11.29
CA ILE A 216 12.30 -13.84 11.92
C ILE A 216 10.86 -14.39 11.90
N ASP A 217 10.72 -15.60 11.40
CA ASP A 217 9.44 -16.30 11.35
C ASP A 217 9.33 -17.31 12.50
N ILE A 218 8.46 -17.00 13.48
CA ILE A 218 8.16 -17.89 14.60
C ILE A 218 6.64 -18.10 14.66
N PRO A 219 6.12 -19.16 14.03
CA PRO A 219 4.69 -19.34 13.82
C PRO A 219 3.87 -19.45 15.10
N ASN A 220 4.47 -19.87 16.22
CA ASN A 220 3.75 -20.09 17.47
C ASN A 220 3.55 -18.83 18.31
N VAL A 221 4.15 -17.71 17.92
CA VAL A 221 3.94 -16.43 18.61
C VAL A 221 2.66 -15.78 18.08
N ASN A 222 1.64 -15.69 18.94
CA ASN A 222 0.36 -15.11 18.58
C ASN A 222 0.01 -13.87 19.40
N THR A 223 0.82 -13.51 20.39
CA THR A 223 0.64 -12.29 21.18
C THR A 223 1.91 -11.46 21.18
N ILE A 224 1.78 -10.15 20.94
CA ILE A 224 2.86 -9.19 21.02
C ILE A 224 2.45 -8.00 21.89
N PHE A 225 3.31 -7.63 22.83
CA PHE A 225 3.24 -6.38 23.57
C PHE A 225 4.30 -5.44 23.05
N ILE A 226 3.93 -4.21 22.74
CA ILE A 226 4.86 -3.14 22.31
C ILE A 226 4.85 -2.05 23.37
N ASN A 227 5.88 -2.03 24.22
CA ASN A 227 5.99 -1.07 25.29
C ASN A 227 6.45 0.30 24.78
N SER A 228 5.85 1.36 25.33
CA SER A 228 6.08 2.74 24.91
C SER A 228 5.86 2.93 23.40
N ALA A 229 4.72 2.42 22.90
CA ALA A 229 4.36 2.36 21.50
C ALA A 229 4.40 3.74 20.80
N GLN A 230 4.15 4.85 21.53
CA GLN A 230 4.24 6.22 21.03
C GLN A 230 5.64 6.61 20.50
N ASN A 231 6.68 5.88 20.88
CA ASN A 231 8.06 6.14 20.47
C ASN A 231 8.48 5.44 19.18
N TYR A 232 7.58 4.65 18.59
CA TYR A 232 7.83 3.94 17.33
C TYR A 232 7.24 4.69 16.15
N GLY A 233 7.83 4.50 14.98
CA GLY A 233 7.23 4.92 13.71
C GLY A 233 6.03 4.05 13.35
N LEU A 234 5.13 4.57 12.50
CA LEU A 234 3.94 3.83 12.06
C LEU A 234 4.33 2.56 11.30
N SER A 235 5.34 2.66 10.44
CA SER A 235 5.90 1.50 9.71
C SER A 235 6.51 0.46 10.65
N ASP A 236 7.21 0.89 11.72
CA ASP A 236 7.81 -0.02 12.70
C ASP A 236 6.73 -0.78 13.48
N LEU A 237 5.68 -0.07 13.92
CA LEU A 237 4.53 -0.68 14.60
C LEU A 237 3.84 -1.72 13.70
N HIS A 238 3.65 -1.40 12.41
CA HIS A 238 3.07 -2.33 11.45
C HIS A 238 3.95 -3.58 11.25
N GLN A 239 5.25 -3.41 11.12
CA GLN A 239 6.20 -4.52 11.00
C GLN A 239 6.20 -5.41 12.25
N LEU A 240 6.21 -4.81 13.45
CA LEU A 240 6.14 -5.53 14.73
C LEU A 240 4.82 -6.29 14.86
N ARG A 241 3.68 -5.65 14.57
CA ARG A 241 2.37 -6.31 14.55
C ARG A 241 2.36 -7.51 13.59
N GLY A 242 2.96 -7.37 12.42
CA GLY A 242 3.08 -8.43 11.42
C GLY A 242 3.98 -9.61 11.82
N ARG A 243 4.61 -9.58 13.00
CA ARG A 243 5.38 -10.72 13.54
C ARG A 243 4.49 -11.77 14.19
N VAL A 244 3.25 -11.46 14.52
CA VAL A 244 2.24 -12.37 15.05
C VAL A 244 1.13 -12.63 14.02
N GLY A 245 0.25 -13.62 14.29
CA GLY A 245 -0.86 -13.94 13.40
C GLY A 245 -0.45 -14.66 12.12
N ARG A 246 0.59 -15.48 12.15
CA ARG A 246 1.08 -16.25 11.01
C ARG A 246 0.49 -17.65 10.87
N THR A 247 -0.40 -18.00 11.77
CA THR A 247 -1.14 -19.27 11.80
C THR A 247 -2.65 -19.02 11.75
N ASN A 248 -3.43 -20.09 11.84
CA ASN A 248 -4.89 -20.05 11.92
C ASN A 248 -5.42 -19.77 13.36
N LYS A 249 -4.55 -19.32 14.27
CA LYS A 249 -4.95 -18.91 15.63
C LYS A 249 -5.19 -17.41 15.67
N LYS A 250 -6.15 -16.95 16.48
CA LYS A 250 -6.32 -15.52 16.78
C LYS A 250 -5.05 -14.96 17.40
N ALA A 251 -4.63 -13.81 16.91
CA ALA A 251 -3.43 -13.11 17.38
C ALA A 251 -3.78 -11.73 17.94
N PHE A 252 -2.97 -11.28 18.89
CA PHE A 252 -3.19 -10.05 19.63
C PHE A 252 -1.95 -9.15 19.59
N CYS A 253 -2.17 -7.86 19.43
CA CYS A 253 -1.14 -6.84 19.50
C CYS A 253 -1.56 -5.77 20.50
N TYR A 254 -0.89 -5.71 21.63
CA TYR A 254 -1.13 -4.73 22.67
C TYR A 254 -0.12 -3.59 22.56
N LEU A 255 -0.62 -2.39 22.25
CA LEU A 255 0.17 -1.18 22.16
C LEU A 255 0.12 -0.46 23.53
N ILE A 256 1.20 -0.55 24.29
CA ILE A 256 1.26 0.06 25.61
C ILE A 256 1.74 1.49 25.48
N SER A 257 0.91 2.46 25.88
CA SER A 257 1.24 3.89 25.84
C SER A 257 0.61 4.67 27.00
N PRO A 258 1.11 5.89 27.30
CA PRO A 258 0.35 6.83 28.11
C PRO A 258 -1.00 7.18 27.47
N PRO A 259 -1.95 7.76 28.25
CA PRO A 259 -3.23 8.19 27.70
C PRO A 259 -3.08 9.06 26.46
N LEU A 260 -3.87 8.81 25.43
CA LEU A 260 -3.79 9.53 24.15
C LEU A 260 -3.86 11.05 24.29
N SER A 261 -4.61 11.55 25.29
CA SER A 261 -4.73 12.99 25.58
C SER A 261 -3.41 13.67 25.96
N THR A 262 -2.45 12.91 26.48
CA THR A 262 -1.14 13.41 26.91
C THR A 262 -0.06 13.34 25.83
N LEU A 263 -0.36 12.68 24.70
CA LEU A 263 0.59 12.47 23.63
C LEU A 263 0.60 13.61 22.61
N PRO A 264 1.76 13.90 21.98
CA PRO A 264 1.85 14.78 20.82
C PRO A 264 0.89 14.33 19.70
N ALA A 265 0.41 15.30 18.89
CA ALA A 265 -0.58 15.05 17.85
C ALA A 265 -0.13 13.95 16.87
N ASP A 266 1.12 13.95 16.42
CA ASP A 266 1.64 12.95 15.48
C ASP A 266 1.71 11.54 16.08
N SER A 267 2.10 11.42 17.35
CA SER A 267 2.12 10.13 18.03
C SER A 267 0.71 9.58 18.20
N ARG A 268 -0.26 10.44 18.51
CA ARG A 268 -1.67 10.07 18.61
C ARG A 268 -2.21 9.59 17.27
N ARG A 269 -1.97 10.34 16.18
CA ARG A 269 -2.38 9.96 14.82
C ARG A 269 -1.81 8.59 14.41
N ARG A 270 -0.53 8.34 14.70
CA ARG A 270 0.12 7.05 14.39
C ARG A 270 -0.51 5.88 15.13
N LEU A 271 -0.76 6.03 16.45
CA LEU A 271 -1.38 4.97 17.25
C LEU A 271 -2.81 4.70 16.83
N GLN A 272 -3.60 5.72 16.52
CA GLN A 272 -4.94 5.57 15.98
C GLN A 272 -4.94 4.92 14.59
N ALA A 273 -3.99 5.28 13.73
CA ALA A 273 -3.87 4.68 12.40
C ALA A 273 -3.58 3.17 12.49
N ILE A 274 -2.63 2.74 13.32
CA ILE A 274 -2.30 1.31 13.44
C ILE A 274 -3.45 0.48 14.06
N GLU A 275 -4.26 1.07 14.92
CA GLU A 275 -5.46 0.45 15.49
C GLU A 275 -6.57 0.31 14.45
N ASN A 276 -6.85 1.37 13.68
CA ASN A 276 -7.90 1.40 12.66
C ASN A 276 -7.60 0.52 11.44
N PHE A 277 -6.34 0.45 11.01
CA PHE A 277 -5.93 -0.38 9.86
C PHE A 277 -5.47 -1.77 10.35
N SER A 278 -6.37 -2.55 10.92
CA SER A 278 -6.09 -3.91 11.42
C SER A 278 -6.21 -5.00 10.35
N ASP A 279 -6.84 -4.73 9.22
CA ASP A 279 -7.09 -5.70 8.17
C ASP A 279 -5.82 -6.20 7.48
N LEU A 280 -5.89 -7.44 6.99
CA LEU A 280 -4.82 -8.04 6.20
C LEU A 280 -4.69 -7.28 4.85
N GLY A 281 -3.46 -6.95 4.47
CA GLY A 281 -3.20 -6.17 3.26
C GLY A 281 -3.17 -4.65 3.45
N SER A 282 -3.42 -4.14 4.67
CA SER A 282 -3.43 -2.70 4.97
C SER A 282 -2.07 -1.98 4.87
N GLY A 283 -0.99 -2.68 4.50
CA GLY A 283 0.37 -2.13 4.47
C GLY A 283 0.52 -0.86 3.61
N ILE A 284 -0.13 -0.81 2.45
CA ILE A 284 -0.09 0.37 1.57
C ILE A 284 -0.84 1.55 2.19
N HIS A 285 -2.00 1.32 2.81
CA HIS A 285 -2.77 2.36 3.50
C HIS A 285 -2.00 2.94 4.69
N ILE A 286 -1.30 2.08 5.42
CA ILE A 286 -0.41 2.50 6.52
C ILE A 286 0.77 3.32 6.00
N ALA A 287 1.36 2.95 4.86
CA ALA A 287 2.43 3.72 4.25
C ALA A 287 1.94 5.09 3.74
N MET A 288 0.73 5.17 3.19
CA MET A 288 0.08 6.43 2.82
C MET A 288 -0.20 7.31 4.03
N GLN A 289 -0.70 6.74 5.13
CA GLN A 289 -0.89 7.47 6.38
C GLN A 289 0.43 7.94 7.00
N ASP A 290 1.50 7.15 6.93
CA ASP A 290 2.84 7.57 7.38
C ASP A 290 3.37 8.74 6.54
N LEU A 291 3.10 8.72 5.22
CA LEU A 291 3.40 9.82 4.30
C LEU A 291 2.63 11.11 4.68
N ASP A 292 1.35 10.96 4.98
CA ASP A 292 0.46 12.08 5.36
C ASP A 292 0.87 12.71 6.71
N ILE A 293 1.22 11.88 7.70
CA ILE A 293 1.64 12.35 9.03
C ILE A 293 3.03 13.01 9.00
N ARG A 294 3.99 12.45 8.26
CA ARG A 294 5.36 12.95 8.17
C ARG A 294 5.56 14.06 7.14
N GLY A 295 4.66 14.15 6.16
CA GLY A 295 4.86 14.89 4.94
C GLY A 295 5.78 14.15 3.94
N ALA A 296 5.66 14.47 2.64
CA ALA A 296 6.46 13.81 1.58
C ALA A 296 7.93 14.24 1.57
N GLY A 297 8.29 15.30 2.26
CA GLY A 297 9.62 15.87 2.20
C GLY A 297 9.98 16.44 0.82
N ASN A 298 11.20 16.93 0.67
CA ASN A 298 11.73 17.31 -0.63
C ASN A 298 12.15 16.05 -1.42
N ILE A 299 11.54 15.80 -2.58
CA ILE A 299 11.78 14.61 -3.42
C ILE A 299 13.27 14.46 -3.78
N LEU A 300 13.96 15.57 -4.00
CA LEU A 300 15.35 15.60 -4.47
C LEU A 300 16.34 16.07 -3.39
N GLY A 301 15.87 16.51 -2.22
CA GLY A 301 16.69 17.09 -1.14
C GLY A 301 16.82 16.22 0.11
N GLY A 302 17.70 16.63 1.03
CA GLY A 302 17.92 15.97 2.32
C GLY A 302 16.88 16.34 3.42
N GLU A 303 16.01 17.31 3.17
CA GLU A 303 14.99 17.76 4.13
C GLU A 303 13.74 16.88 4.06
N GLN A 304 13.25 16.45 5.23
CA GLN A 304 12.15 15.49 5.35
C GLN A 304 10.81 16.11 5.74
N SER A 305 10.75 17.43 5.89
CA SER A 305 9.51 18.17 6.17
C SER A 305 9.08 18.94 4.93
N GLY A 306 7.85 18.78 4.48
CA GLY A 306 7.40 19.38 3.24
C GLY A 306 5.89 19.58 3.11
N PHE A 307 5.50 20.17 2.01
CA PHE A 307 4.19 20.72 1.67
C PHE A 307 3.00 19.75 1.74
N VAL A 308 3.23 18.43 1.81
CA VAL A 308 2.12 17.45 1.84
C VAL A 308 1.31 17.56 3.13
N SER A 309 1.95 17.93 4.26
CA SER A 309 1.24 18.14 5.53
C SER A 309 0.29 19.34 5.50
N ASP A 310 0.59 20.33 4.65
CA ASP A 310 -0.20 21.57 4.56
C ASP A 310 -1.29 21.48 3.47
N LEU A 311 -1.02 20.79 2.38
CA LEU A 311 -1.91 20.69 1.21
C LEU A 311 -2.78 19.41 1.21
N GLY A 312 -2.40 18.38 1.97
CA GLY A 312 -2.95 17.04 1.90
C GLY A 312 -2.43 16.23 0.69
N TYR A 313 -2.43 14.91 0.86
CA TYR A 313 -1.86 13.95 -0.10
C TYR A 313 -2.48 14.07 -1.51
N GLU A 314 -3.81 14.11 -1.61
CA GLU A 314 -4.52 14.14 -2.89
C GLU A 314 -4.23 15.42 -3.70
N THR A 315 -4.21 16.57 -3.02
CA THR A 315 -3.90 17.86 -3.66
C THR A 315 -2.45 17.92 -4.15
N TYR A 316 -1.52 17.40 -3.34
CA TYR A 316 -0.12 17.31 -3.72
C TYR A 316 0.09 16.43 -4.94
N HIS A 317 -0.54 15.24 -5.01
CA HIS A 317 -0.44 14.34 -6.16
C HIS A 317 -1.01 14.98 -7.41
N ARG A 318 -2.16 15.63 -7.33
CA ARG A 318 -2.74 16.32 -8.48
C ARG A 318 -1.80 17.38 -9.07
N ILE A 319 -1.20 18.21 -8.21
CA ILE A 319 -0.23 19.23 -8.65
C ILE A 319 1.00 18.58 -9.29
N LEU A 320 1.44 17.46 -8.73
CA LEU A 320 2.59 16.73 -9.24
C LEU A 320 2.31 16.08 -10.59
N ASP A 321 1.14 15.47 -10.77
CA ASP A 321 0.69 14.88 -12.03
C ASP A 321 0.55 15.95 -13.11
N GLU A 322 -0.01 17.11 -12.78
CA GLU A 322 -0.10 18.27 -13.66
C GLU A 322 1.31 18.75 -14.10
N ALA A 323 2.27 18.83 -13.18
CA ALA A 323 3.64 19.24 -13.50
C ALA A 323 4.39 18.19 -14.33
N ILE A 324 4.19 16.90 -14.09
CA ILE A 324 4.77 15.82 -14.90
C ILE A 324 4.20 15.87 -16.33
N HIS A 325 2.89 16.05 -16.44
CA HIS A 325 2.22 16.20 -17.73
C HIS A 325 2.78 17.40 -18.50
N GLU A 326 2.93 18.56 -17.85
CA GLU A 326 3.52 19.75 -18.45
C GLU A 326 4.96 19.51 -18.95
N LEU A 327 5.79 18.83 -18.18
CA LEU A 327 7.16 18.48 -18.56
C LEU A 327 7.20 17.49 -19.73
N LYS A 328 6.36 16.44 -19.72
CA LYS A 328 6.25 15.49 -20.82
C LYS A 328 5.91 16.18 -22.14
N TYR A 329 4.97 17.12 -22.13
CA TYR A 329 4.52 17.82 -23.34
C TYR A 329 5.46 18.92 -23.81
N ASN A 330 6.13 19.64 -22.90
CA ASN A 330 6.94 20.82 -23.26
C ASN A 330 8.43 20.49 -23.44
N GLU A 331 9.02 19.69 -22.57
CA GLU A 331 10.47 19.46 -22.56
C GLU A 331 10.87 18.07 -23.10
N PHE A 332 10.00 17.08 -23.01
CA PHE A 332 10.32 15.69 -23.34
C PHE A 332 9.37 15.08 -24.38
N ALA A 333 8.69 15.91 -25.19
CA ALA A 333 7.71 15.47 -26.18
C ALA A 333 8.26 14.38 -27.13
N ASP A 334 9.53 14.52 -27.54
CA ASP A 334 10.19 13.56 -28.45
C ASP A 334 10.39 12.17 -27.84
N LEU A 335 10.49 12.08 -26.50
CA LEU A 335 10.69 10.81 -25.80
C LEU A 335 9.36 10.08 -25.49
N PHE A 336 8.26 10.81 -25.44
CA PHE A 336 6.92 10.30 -25.06
C PHE A 336 5.91 10.44 -26.21
N GLU A 337 6.36 10.51 -27.47
CA GLU A 337 5.52 10.77 -28.63
C GLU A 337 4.35 9.76 -28.76
N GLU A 338 4.59 8.48 -28.51
CA GLU A 338 3.56 7.43 -28.56
C GLU A 338 2.52 7.60 -27.43
N GLU A 339 2.98 7.87 -26.19
CA GLU A 339 2.10 8.10 -25.04
C GLU A 339 1.27 9.38 -25.20
N ILE A 340 1.90 10.44 -25.69
CA ILE A 340 1.24 11.72 -26.00
C ILE A 340 0.17 11.53 -27.08
N GLN A 341 0.42 10.72 -28.10
CA GLN A 341 -0.55 10.42 -29.13
C GLN A 341 -1.74 9.58 -28.63
N GLU A 342 -1.53 8.69 -27.65
CA GLU A 342 -2.63 7.98 -26.97
C GLU A 342 -3.42 8.91 -26.03
N GLU A 343 -2.75 9.79 -25.30
CA GLU A 343 -3.39 10.78 -24.43
C GLU A 343 -4.16 11.87 -25.19
N ILE A 344 -3.70 12.28 -26.38
CA ILE A 344 -4.40 13.23 -27.27
C ILE A 344 -5.77 12.67 -27.71
N ARG A 345 -5.99 11.36 -27.65
CA ARG A 345 -7.32 10.75 -27.87
C ARG A 345 -8.31 11.05 -26.74
N ASN A 346 -7.83 11.37 -25.55
CA ASN A 346 -8.67 11.78 -24.42
C ASN A 346 -8.53 13.29 -24.22
N PHE A 347 -9.39 14.06 -24.81
CA PHE A 347 -9.36 15.53 -24.77
C PHE A 347 -9.54 16.14 -23.38
N THR A 348 -10.02 15.36 -22.41
CA THR A 348 -10.19 15.77 -21.00
C THR A 348 -9.71 14.67 -20.06
N THR A 349 -9.07 15.07 -18.96
CA THR A 349 -8.57 14.15 -17.91
C THR A 349 -9.64 13.76 -16.90
N ASP A 350 -10.71 14.57 -16.77
CA ASP A 350 -11.85 14.30 -15.88
C ASP A 350 -13.12 14.98 -16.43
N CYS A 351 -14.29 14.44 -16.01
CA CYS A 351 -15.60 15.00 -16.30
C CYS A 351 -16.41 15.12 -15.00
N ILE A 352 -16.64 16.34 -14.55
CA ILE A 352 -17.43 16.62 -13.34
C ILE A 352 -18.91 16.42 -13.63
N PHE A 353 -19.61 15.64 -12.79
CA PHE A 353 -21.06 15.47 -12.88
C PHE A 353 -21.77 16.10 -11.70
N GLU A 354 -22.78 16.94 -11.97
CA GLU A 354 -23.67 17.53 -10.97
C GLU A 354 -25.12 17.21 -11.29
N SER A 355 -25.91 16.83 -10.29
CA SER A 355 -27.33 16.52 -10.47
C SER A 355 -28.15 16.95 -9.28
N ASP A 356 -29.47 17.14 -9.51
CA ASP A 356 -30.49 17.24 -8.49
C ASP A 356 -31.23 15.90 -8.26
N LEU A 357 -30.82 14.83 -8.94
CA LEU A 357 -31.34 13.49 -8.74
C LEU A 357 -30.76 12.87 -7.47
N GLU A 358 -31.54 12.00 -6.85
CA GLU A 358 -31.08 11.20 -5.72
C GLU A 358 -30.23 10.03 -6.26
N LEU A 359 -28.92 10.07 -6.01
CA LEU A 359 -27.92 9.13 -6.52
C LEU A 359 -27.10 8.62 -5.34
N LEU A 360 -27.48 7.45 -4.80
CA LEU A 360 -26.86 6.94 -3.57
C LEU A 360 -26.96 5.41 -3.43
N PHE A 361 -26.23 4.86 -2.49
CA PHE A 361 -26.48 3.55 -1.92
C PHE A 361 -27.47 3.69 -0.75
N PRO A 362 -28.73 3.24 -0.87
CA PRO A 362 -29.71 3.32 0.20
C PRO A 362 -29.25 2.61 1.47
N VAL A 363 -29.66 3.14 2.63
CA VAL A 363 -29.31 2.54 3.94
C VAL A 363 -29.85 1.11 4.04
N GLU A 364 -31.03 0.89 3.48
CA GLU A 364 -31.73 -0.39 3.46
C GLU A 364 -31.00 -1.42 2.56
N TYR A 365 -30.22 -0.95 1.58
CA TYR A 365 -29.47 -1.81 0.67
C TYR A 365 -28.09 -2.16 1.25
N VAL A 366 -27.39 -1.19 1.83
CA VAL A 366 -26.10 -1.39 2.51
C VAL A 366 -26.16 -0.71 3.87
N GLU A 367 -26.42 -1.46 4.93
CA GLU A 367 -26.61 -0.91 6.28
C GLU A 367 -25.34 -0.31 6.87
N ASN A 368 -24.19 -0.92 6.60
CA ASN A 368 -22.90 -0.52 7.18
C ASN A 368 -22.37 0.76 6.53
N ILE A 369 -22.16 1.82 7.33
CA ILE A 369 -21.68 3.13 6.86
C ILE A 369 -20.27 3.02 6.26
N SER A 370 -19.35 2.30 6.91
CA SER A 370 -17.98 2.17 6.42
C SER A 370 -17.94 1.45 5.08
N GLU A 371 -18.78 0.44 4.89
CA GLU A 371 -18.91 -0.30 3.65
C GLU A 371 -19.50 0.55 2.52
N ARG A 372 -20.52 1.37 2.83
CA ARG A 372 -21.03 2.34 1.84
C ARG A 372 -19.97 3.32 1.38
N VAL A 373 -19.17 3.86 2.31
CA VAL A 373 -18.06 4.77 1.95
C VAL A 373 -17.02 4.08 1.06
N ASP A 374 -16.69 2.83 1.36
CA ASP A 374 -15.77 2.05 0.53
C ASP A 374 -16.35 1.79 -0.88
N LEU A 375 -17.63 1.44 -0.98
CA LEU A 375 -18.30 1.25 -2.26
C LEU A 375 -18.33 2.54 -3.10
N TYR A 376 -18.57 3.72 -2.50
CA TYR A 376 -18.46 5.00 -3.22
C TYR A 376 -17.05 5.24 -3.75
N ARG A 377 -16.00 4.98 -2.94
CA ARG A 377 -14.61 5.12 -3.37
C ARG A 377 -14.24 4.15 -4.48
N ARG A 378 -14.65 2.90 -4.35
CA ARG A 378 -14.42 1.88 -5.39
C ARG A 378 -15.11 2.25 -6.69
N LEU A 379 -16.33 2.74 -6.62
CA LEU A 379 -17.10 3.19 -7.78
C LEU A 379 -16.42 4.38 -8.48
N ASP A 380 -16.00 5.40 -7.73
CA ASP A 380 -15.34 6.59 -8.27
C ASP A 380 -13.98 6.28 -8.93
N ASN A 381 -13.21 5.33 -8.35
CA ASN A 381 -11.93 4.91 -8.88
C ASN A 381 -12.00 3.91 -10.05
N THR A 382 -13.20 3.44 -10.41
CA THR A 382 -13.36 2.45 -11.48
C THR A 382 -13.44 3.15 -12.84
N LYS A 383 -12.41 2.91 -13.69
CA LYS A 383 -12.30 3.51 -15.03
C LYS A 383 -12.60 2.55 -16.18
N GLU A 384 -12.83 1.29 -15.91
CA GLU A 384 -13.01 0.23 -16.93
C GLU A 384 -14.39 -0.40 -16.81
N GLU A 385 -15.08 -0.60 -17.94
CA GLU A 385 -16.43 -1.19 -17.96
C GLU A 385 -16.47 -2.60 -17.37
N ASP A 386 -15.45 -3.42 -17.63
CA ASP A 386 -15.38 -4.80 -17.09
C ASP A 386 -15.33 -4.80 -15.56
N LYS A 387 -14.66 -3.83 -14.96
CA LYS A 387 -14.60 -3.66 -13.51
C LYS A 387 -15.90 -3.15 -12.93
N LEU A 388 -16.62 -2.29 -13.67
CA LEU A 388 -17.98 -1.86 -13.28
C LEU A 388 -18.96 -3.02 -13.30
N LEU A 389 -18.94 -3.85 -14.34
CA LEU A 389 -19.77 -5.04 -14.43
C LEU A 389 -19.44 -6.07 -13.32
N ALA A 390 -18.17 -6.20 -12.97
CA ALA A 390 -17.77 -7.04 -11.84
C ALA A 390 -18.28 -6.50 -10.50
N LEU A 391 -18.25 -5.18 -10.31
CA LEU A 391 -18.80 -4.52 -9.12
C LEU A 391 -20.34 -4.69 -9.05
N GLU A 392 -21.05 -4.55 -10.15
CA GLU A 392 -22.51 -4.80 -10.20
C GLU A 392 -22.85 -6.23 -9.78
N LYS A 393 -22.13 -7.22 -10.30
CA LYS A 393 -22.31 -8.64 -9.91
C LYS A 393 -21.99 -8.88 -8.42
N GLU A 394 -20.94 -8.27 -7.91
CA GLU A 394 -20.61 -8.35 -6.48
C GLU A 394 -21.72 -7.75 -5.61
N LEU A 395 -22.28 -6.60 -6.00
CA LEU A 395 -23.39 -5.93 -5.30
C LEU A 395 -24.63 -6.82 -5.29
N GLU A 396 -24.98 -7.42 -6.42
CA GLU A 396 -26.12 -8.35 -6.52
C GLU A 396 -25.93 -9.61 -5.67
N ASP A 397 -24.73 -10.17 -5.65
CA ASP A 397 -24.41 -11.39 -4.89
C ASP A 397 -24.46 -11.13 -3.38
N ARG A 398 -23.97 -9.96 -2.93
CA ARG A 398 -23.86 -9.63 -1.50
C ARG A 398 -25.10 -9.00 -0.88
N PHE A 399 -25.80 -8.17 -1.64
CA PHE A 399 -26.90 -7.34 -1.12
C PHE A 399 -28.22 -7.56 -1.83
N GLY A 400 -28.25 -8.42 -2.86
CA GLY A 400 -29.44 -8.68 -3.66
C GLY A 400 -29.63 -7.68 -4.81
N ALA A 401 -30.85 -7.60 -5.34
CA ALA A 401 -31.16 -6.78 -6.51
C ALA A 401 -30.79 -5.30 -6.30
N ILE A 402 -30.02 -4.73 -7.25
CA ILE A 402 -29.53 -3.35 -7.18
C ILE A 402 -30.72 -2.38 -7.29
N PRO A 403 -30.90 -1.46 -6.32
CA PRO A 403 -31.92 -0.42 -6.38
C PRO A 403 -31.74 0.50 -7.58
N GLU A 404 -32.83 1.06 -8.11
CA GLU A 404 -32.80 1.95 -9.28
C GLU A 404 -31.93 3.19 -9.07
N VAL A 405 -31.99 3.81 -7.88
CA VAL A 405 -31.13 4.95 -7.51
C VAL A 405 -29.63 4.60 -7.52
N THR A 406 -29.29 3.36 -7.19
CA THR A 406 -27.91 2.84 -7.23
C THR A 406 -27.48 2.54 -8.65
N LYS A 407 -28.35 2.00 -9.51
CA LYS A 407 -28.06 1.83 -10.95
C LYS A 407 -27.80 3.15 -11.63
N GLU A 408 -28.61 4.16 -11.33
CA GLU A 408 -28.40 5.52 -11.84
C GLU A 408 -27.06 6.10 -11.36
N LEU A 409 -26.67 5.84 -10.09
CA LEU A 409 -25.35 6.21 -9.58
C LEU A 409 -24.20 5.53 -10.34
N ILE A 410 -24.31 4.23 -10.63
CA ILE A 410 -23.31 3.50 -11.41
C ILE A 410 -23.25 4.06 -12.85
N ASN A 411 -24.37 4.39 -13.44
CA ASN A 411 -24.45 5.01 -14.75
C ASN A 411 -23.82 6.40 -14.81
N VAL A 412 -23.68 7.13 -13.68
CA VAL A 412 -22.91 8.38 -13.64
C VAL A 412 -21.45 8.12 -14.00
N VAL A 413 -20.85 7.03 -13.52
CA VAL A 413 -19.44 6.69 -13.85
C VAL A 413 -19.31 6.43 -15.34
N ARG A 414 -20.23 5.66 -15.94
CA ARG A 414 -20.26 5.43 -17.39
C ARG A 414 -20.44 6.73 -18.18
N LEU A 415 -21.33 7.59 -17.70
CA LEU A 415 -21.59 8.88 -18.35
C LEU A 415 -20.39 9.82 -18.29
N ARG A 416 -19.64 9.84 -17.17
CA ARG A 416 -18.39 10.59 -17.03
C ARG A 416 -17.32 10.07 -18.00
N GLN A 417 -17.19 8.75 -18.14
CA GLN A 417 -16.22 8.15 -19.09
C GLN A 417 -16.51 8.53 -20.55
N ILE A 418 -17.77 8.42 -20.95
CA ILE A 418 -18.16 8.87 -22.29
C ILE A 418 -18.00 10.38 -22.44
N GLY A 419 -18.32 11.15 -21.41
CA GLY A 419 -18.11 12.60 -21.39
C GLY A 419 -16.64 12.97 -21.67
N MET A 420 -15.69 12.29 -21.04
CA MET A 420 -14.25 12.50 -21.29
C MET A 420 -13.88 12.19 -22.74
N GLN A 421 -14.37 11.08 -23.31
CA GLN A 421 -14.13 10.72 -24.72
C GLN A 421 -14.71 11.75 -25.69
N LEU A 422 -15.83 12.37 -25.33
CA LEU A 422 -16.51 13.38 -26.11
C LEU A 422 -15.98 14.81 -25.87
N GLY A 423 -14.94 14.99 -25.06
CA GLY A 423 -14.34 16.30 -24.76
C GLY A 423 -15.23 17.19 -23.88
N ILE A 424 -15.94 16.61 -22.92
CA ILE A 424 -16.81 17.30 -21.99
C ILE A 424 -16.14 17.38 -20.63
N GLU A 425 -15.88 18.60 -20.13
CA GLU A 425 -15.29 18.84 -18.82
C GLU A 425 -16.30 18.74 -17.67
N LYS A 426 -17.55 19.10 -17.95
CA LYS A 426 -18.60 19.13 -16.95
C LYS A 426 -19.96 18.78 -17.53
N LEU A 427 -20.72 17.95 -16.79
CA LEU A 427 -22.10 17.60 -17.04
C LEU A 427 -22.97 18.07 -15.88
N THR A 428 -24.07 18.75 -16.19
CA THR A 428 -25.05 19.17 -15.17
C THR A 428 -26.42 18.67 -15.59
N LEU A 429 -27.03 17.81 -14.76
CA LEU A 429 -28.39 17.33 -14.97
C LEU A 429 -29.30 17.87 -13.86
N LYS A 430 -30.00 18.99 -14.12
CA LYS A 430 -30.88 19.65 -13.14
C LYS A 430 -32.17 20.10 -13.83
N ASN A 431 -33.28 19.98 -13.14
CA ASN A 431 -34.61 20.40 -13.66
C ASN A 431 -34.96 19.76 -15.00
N LYS A 432 -34.62 18.47 -15.21
CA LYS A 432 -34.80 17.72 -16.48
C LYS A 432 -34.01 18.28 -17.66
N ARG A 433 -32.99 19.06 -17.39
CA ARG A 433 -32.08 19.67 -18.37
C ARG A 433 -30.70 19.13 -18.19
N LEU A 434 -30.15 18.51 -19.22
CA LEU A 434 -28.75 18.12 -19.30
C LEU A 434 -27.96 19.22 -19.99
N THR A 435 -26.92 19.73 -19.35
CA THR A 435 -25.99 20.69 -19.91
C THR A 435 -24.60 20.09 -19.93
N ALA A 436 -24.02 19.93 -21.09
CA ALA A 436 -22.66 19.45 -21.32
C ALA A 436 -21.75 20.64 -21.66
N TYR A 437 -20.77 20.90 -20.79
CA TYR A 437 -19.78 21.97 -21.00
C TYR A 437 -18.54 21.37 -21.67
N PHE A 438 -18.17 21.92 -22.80
CA PHE A 438 -17.00 21.53 -23.55
C PHE A 438 -15.72 22.12 -22.95
N ILE A 439 -14.57 21.69 -23.49
CA ILE A 439 -13.24 22.15 -23.09
C ILE A 439 -13.18 23.67 -23.06
N SER A 440 -12.68 24.21 -21.95
CA SER A 440 -12.62 25.67 -21.74
C SER A 440 -11.57 26.35 -22.62
N ASN A 441 -10.54 25.63 -23.08
CA ASN A 441 -9.54 26.15 -24.01
C ASN A 441 -10.06 26.14 -25.46
N PHE A 442 -10.40 27.28 -25.99
CA PHE A 442 -10.91 27.44 -27.39
C PHE A 442 -9.87 27.18 -28.47
N GLU A 443 -8.59 27.23 -28.17
CA GLU A 443 -7.50 26.92 -29.08
C GLU A 443 -7.19 25.43 -29.16
N SER A 444 -7.87 24.60 -28.33
CA SER A 444 -7.67 23.16 -28.33
C SER A 444 -7.98 22.52 -29.67
N PRO A 445 -7.14 21.56 -30.14
CA PRO A 445 -7.38 20.78 -31.34
C PRO A 445 -8.74 20.05 -31.33
N TYR A 446 -9.33 19.88 -30.16
CA TYR A 446 -10.65 19.28 -29.96
C TYR A 446 -11.72 19.91 -30.87
N TYR A 447 -11.74 21.25 -31.00
CA TYR A 447 -12.76 21.95 -31.76
C TYR A 447 -12.64 21.73 -33.28
N GLN A 448 -11.53 21.19 -33.77
CA GLN A 448 -11.31 20.75 -35.14
C GLN A 448 -11.43 19.22 -35.30
N SER A 449 -11.71 18.50 -34.24
CA SER A 449 -11.77 17.04 -34.26
C SER A 449 -13.06 16.49 -34.87
N PRO A 450 -13.05 15.27 -35.42
CA PRO A 450 -14.26 14.57 -35.85
C PRO A 450 -15.30 14.39 -34.77
N ILE A 451 -14.85 14.29 -33.49
CA ILE A 451 -15.73 14.08 -32.31
C ILE A 451 -16.59 15.32 -32.09
N PHE A 452 -16.00 16.51 -32.12
CA PHE A 452 -16.75 17.75 -31.97
C PHE A 452 -17.74 17.95 -33.13
N ASN A 453 -17.35 17.60 -34.37
CA ASN A 453 -18.26 17.63 -35.51
C ASN A 453 -19.46 16.72 -35.35
N LYS A 454 -19.28 15.48 -34.84
CA LYS A 454 -20.39 14.60 -34.53
C LYS A 454 -21.36 15.20 -33.48
N MET A 455 -20.81 15.89 -32.45
CA MET A 455 -21.63 16.59 -31.47
C MET A 455 -22.48 17.70 -32.10
N LEU A 456 -21.90 18.48 -33.03
CA LEU A 456 -22.61 19.50 -33.79
C LEU A 456 -23.68 18.90 -34.72
N GLU A 457 -23.36 17.85 -35.46
CA GLU A 457 -24.33 17.11 -36.30
C GLU A 457 -25.50 16.59 -35.52
N TYR A 458 -25.23 15.97 -34.33
CA TYR A 458 -26.29 15.53 -33.44
C TYR A 458 -27.19 16.68 -32.97
N ALA A 459 -26.60 17.81 -32.56
CA ALA A 459 -27.37 18.99 -32.16
C ALA A 459 -28.23 19.54 -33.28
N LEU A 460 -27.72 19.58 -34.50
CA LEU A 460 -28.46 20.04 -35.70
C LEU A 460 -29.61 19.07 -36.08
N ALA A 461 -29.36 17.77 -35.98
CA ALA A 461 -30.38 16.76 -36.24
C ALA A 461 -31.52 16.77 -35.21
N ASN A 462 -31.23 17.20 -33.98
CA ASN A 462 -32.16 17.21 -32.87
C ASN A 462 -32.48 18.63 -32.36
N TYR A 463 -32.56 19.62 -33.26
CA TYR A 463 -32.72 21.03 -32.92
C TYR A 463 -33.90 21.38 -32.04
N ASN A 464 -34.96 20.53 -31.98
CA ASN A 464 -36.11 20.70 -31.12
C ASN A 464 -35.81 20.40 -29.63
N THR A 465 -34.84 19.57 -29.35
CA THR A 465 -34.50 19.10 -27.99
C THR A 465 -33.07 19.47 -27.60
N CYS A 466 -32.23 19.88 -28.55
CA CYS A 466 -30.84 20.21 -28.36
C CYS A 466 -30.54 21.63 -28.77
N VAL A 467 -29.86 22.39 -27.90
CA VAL A 467 -29.45 23.76 -28.20
C VAL A 467 -27.99 23.93 -27.88
N PHE A 468 -27.21 24.34 -28.88
CA PHE A 468 -25.82 24.73 -28.67
C PHE A 468 -25.77 26.21 -28.21
N LYS A 469 -25.11 26.48 -27.10
CA LYS A 469 -25.00 27.81 -26.50
C LYS A 469 -23.55 28.17 -26.22
N GLU A 470 -23.26 29.47 -26.30
CA GLU A 470 -22.01 30.04 -25.81
C GLU A 470 -22.38 31.17 -24.82
N GLU A 471 -22.06 30.98 -23.54
CA GLU A 471 -22.33 31.96 -22.49
C GLU A 471 -21.07 32.15 -21.63
N LYS A 472 -20.71 33.43 -21.38
CA LYS A 472 -19.56 33.78 -20.50
C LYS A 472 -18.24 33.09 -20.91
N GLY A 473 -18.01 32.91 -22.18
CA GLY A 473 -16.82 32.23 -22.67
C GLY A 473 -16.81 30.72 -22.44
N LYS A 474 -17.97 30.07 -22.30
CA LYS A 474 -18.10 28.62 -22.21
C LYS A 474 -19.04 28.11 -23.28
N ARG A 475 -18.60 27.14 -24.05
CA ARG A 475 -19.45 26.45 -25.04
C ARG A 475 -20.13 25.27 -24.35
N MET A 476 -21.42 25.11 -24.60
CA MET A 476 -22.22 24.06 -23.99
C MET A 476 -23.30 23.53 -24.93
N LEU A 477 -23.60 22.26 -24.80
CA LEU A 477 -24.77 21.62 -25.41
C LEU A 477 -25.83 21.42 -24.34
N VAL A 478 -27.02 21.92 -24.58
CA VAL A 478 -28.18 21.77 -23.69
C VAL A 478 -29.16 20.81 -24.34
N ILE A 479 -29.60 19.79 -23.62
CA ILE A 479 -30.52 18.75 -24.09
C ILE A 479 -31.72 18.67 -23.10
N GLU A 480 -32.92 18.75 -23.63
CA GLU A 480 -34.18 18.71 -22.84
C GLU A 480 -35.28 17.93 -23.61
N PRO A 481 -36.15 17.16 -22.92
CA PRO A 481 -36.14 16.84 -21.49
C PRO A 481 -35.32 15.57 -21.21
N ILE A 482 -34.51 15.56 -20.15
CA ILE A 482 -33.75 14.40 -19.66
C ILE A 482 -34.12 14.16 -18.21
N ASN A 483 -34.67 12.97 -17.91
CA ASN A 483 -35.22 12.66 -16.59
C ASN A 483 -34.33 11.72 -15.77
N SER A 484 -33.33 11.07 -16.39
CA SER A 484 -32.46 10.07 -15.74
C SER A 484 -31.05 10.12 -16.32
N VAL A 485 -30.09 9.58 -15.56
CA VAL A 485 -28.71 9.42 -16.03
C VAL A 485 -28.65 8.37 -17.15
N SER A 486 -29.44 7.30 -17.04
CA SER A 486 -29.55 6.25 -18.07
C SER A 486 -29.92 6.84 -19.43
N LYS A 487 -30.90 7.76 -19.48
CA LYS A 487 -31.29 8.40 -20.73
C LYS A 487 -30.20 9.32 -21.30
N ALA A 488 -29.48 10.05 -20.44
CA ALA A 488 -28.31 10.83 -20.85
C ALA A 488 -27.22 9.94 -21.44
N LEU A 489 -26.97 8.79 -20.81
CA LEU A 489 -26.00 7.80 -21.24
C LEU A 489 -26.33 7.20 -22.62
N GLU A 490 -27.60 6.86 -22.87
CA GLU A 490 -28.05 6.37 -24.18
C GLU A 490 -27.80 7.39 -25.28
N ILE A 491 -28.09 8.66 -25.02
CA ILE A 491 -27.86 9.74 -25.98
C ILE A 491 -26.37 9.86 -26.32
N PHE A 492 -25.52 9.92 -25.32
CA PHE A 492 -24.08 10.08 -25.54
C PHE A 492 -23.42 8.84 -26.15
N LYS A 493 -23.91 7.64 -25.87
CA LYS A 493 -23.51 6.41 -26.58
C LYS A 493 -23.85 6.46 -28.08
N GLY A 494 -24.95 7.11 -28.42
CA GLY A 494 -25.38 7.26 -29.82
C GLY A 494 -24.61 8.32 -30.59
N ILE A 495 -23.87 9.20 -29.91
CA ILE A 495 -23.05 10.26 -30.54
C ILE A 495 -21.61 9.78 -30.78
N GLY A 496 -21.03 9.03 -29.84
CA GLY A 496 -19.66 8.50 -29.95
C GLY A 496 -19.58 7.35 -30.93
#